data_8cdfcb53e8e7a090e97ca208c8715f0d
#
_entry.id   8cdfcb53e8e7a090e97ca208c8715f0d
#
_cell.length_a   1.000
_cell.length_b   1.000
_cell.length_c   1.000
_cell.angle_alpha   90.00
_cell.angle_beta   90.00
_cell.angle_gamma   90.00
#
_symmetry.space_group_name_H-M   'P 1'
#
loop_
_entity.id
_entity.type
_entity.pdbx_description
1 polymer ?
#
loop_
_entity_poly.entity_id
_entity_poly.type
_entity_poly.pdbx_seq_one_letter_code
_entity_poly.pdbx_strand_id
1 'polypeptide(L)'
;MSILVVYYSRSGNTRRVAEAVASACDATLLELVDTANRAGFKGYMKSGKDAMLSKRTEIEPPKQRADEYDLVIVGTPVWAFTMTPAVRTYLEQERNAIRKAAFFCTMGGSGANRTFNTMKRTCGKTPCATLALSERESKSEKLDKFVAGFVEEINKASAQDPENC
;
A
#
# COMPACT_ATOMS: atom_id res chain seq x y z
N MET A 1 10.56 10.59 -13.42
CA MET A 1 9.29 9.91 -13.04
C MET A 1 8.93 10.38 -11.63
N SER A 2 7.80 11.05 -11.48
CA SER A 2 7.27 11.48 -10.19
C SER A 2 6.57 10.31 -9.48
N ILE A 3 6.92 10.06 -8.22
CA ILE A 3 6.43 8.88 -7.48
C ILE A 3 5.75 9.32 -6.19
N LEU A 4 4.57 8.76 -5.91
CA LEU A 4 3.86 8.91 -4.66
C LEU A 4 3.82 7.56 -3.93
N VAL A 5 4.29 7.52 -2.68
CA VAL A 5 4.15 6.35 -1.80
C VAL A 5 3.01 6.61 -0.82
N VAL A 6 1.94 5.86 -0.95
CA VAL A 6 0.73 5.94 -0.11
C VAL A 6 0.66 4.72 0.79
N TYR A 7 0.44 4.89 2.06
CA TYR A 7 0.36 3.76 2.98
C TYR A 7 -0.58 4.01 4.16
N TYR A 8 -1.03 2.91 4.75
CA TYR A 8 -1.64 2.90 6.07
C TYR A 8 -0.75 2.08 7.02
N SER A 9 -0.55 2.57 8.24
CA SER A 9 0.22 1.85 9.25
C SER A 9 -0.40 2.00 10.63
N ARG A 10 -0.58 0.87 11.33
CA ARG A 10 -1.08 0.84 12.70
C ARG A 10 0.04 0.68 13.72
N SER A 11 0.93 -0.27 13.48
CA SER A 11 2.02 -0.64 14.40
C SER A 11 3.38 -0.06 14.03
N GLY A 12 3.47 0.67 12.92
CA GLY A 12 4.71 1.26 12.41
C GLY A 12 5.49 0.36 11.44
N ASN A 13 5.13 -0.91 11.27
CA ASN A 13 5.85 -1.81 10.35
C ASN A 13 5.72 -1.36 8.90
N THR A 14 4.48 -1.09 8.44
CA THR A 14 4.22 -0.60 7.08
C THR A 14 4.82 0.78 6.86
N ARG A 15 4.78 1.67 7.88
CA ARG A 15 5.43 2.99 7.82
C ARG A 15 6.93 2.86 7.54
N ARG A 16 7.64 2.00 8.28
CA ARG A 16 9.08 1.79 8.09
C ARG A 16 9.42 1.36 6.66
N VAL A 17 8.63 0.45 6.09
CA VAL A 17 8.82 0.03 4.69
C VAL A 17 8.51 1.18 3.74
N ALA A 18 7.43 1.94 3.98
CA ALA A 18 7.04 3.09 3.16
C ALA A 18 8.13 4.17 3.13
N GLU A 19 8.71 4.49 4.29
CA GLU A 19 9.80 5.46 4.42
C GLU A 19 11.06 4.99 3.67
N ALA A 20 11.42 3.71 3.79
CA ALA A 20 12.55 3.14 3.07
C ALA A 20 12.33 3.16 1.54
N VAL A 21 11.12 2.79 1.07
CA VAL A 21 10.76 2.85 -0.35
C VAL A 21 10.77 4.30 -0.85
N ALA A 22 10.18 5.24 -0.11
CA ALA A 22 10.15 6.65 -0.49
C ALA A 22 11.56 7.24 -0.59
N SER A 23 12.43 6.92 0.36
CA SER A 23 13.84 7.34 0.34
C SER A 23 14.59 6.77 -0.86
N ALA A 24 14.38 5.48 -1.19
CA ALA A 24 15.07 4.83 -2.31
C ALA A 24 14.61 5.32 -3.69
N CYS A 25 13.38 5.84 -3.79
CA CYS A 25 12.80 6.35 -5.04
C CYS A 25 12.79 7.89 -5.14
N ASP A 26 13.26 8.62 -4.13
CA ASP A 26 13.07 10.08 -4.00
C ASP A 26 11.58 10.47 -4.17
N ALA A 27 10.70 9.74 -3.48
CA ALA A 27 9.26 9.82 -3.66
C ALA A 27 8.57 10.67 -2.59
N THR A 28 7.44 11.27 -2.93
CA THR A 28 6.55 11.90 -1.97
C THR A 28 5.86 10.84 -1.11
N LEU A 29 5.77 11.05 0.20
CA LEU A 29 5.18 10.12 1.15
C LEU A 29 3.82 10.63 1.64
N LEU A 30 2.81 9.77 1.62
CA LEU A 30 1.45 10.06 2.10
C LEU A 30 0.96 8.94 3.03
N GLU A 31 0.74 9.27 4.30
CA GLU A 31 0.08 8.37 5.24
C GLU A 31 -1.44 8.58 5.21
N LEU A 32 -2.18 7.48 5.07
CA LEU A 32 -3.64 7.49 5.17
C LEU A 32 -4.07 7.52 6.63
N VAL A 33 -4.94 8.48 6.96
CA VAL A 33 -5.54 8.63 8.28
C VAL A 33 -6.98 8.13 8.25
N ASP A 34 -7.24 7.06 8.99
CA ASP A 34 -8.58 6.50 9.17
C ASP A 34 -9.33 7.29 10.24
N THR A 35 -10.39 8.00 9.85
CA THR A 35 -11.17 8.84 10.76
C THR A 35 -12.09 8.01 11.67
N ALA A 36 -12.51 6.82 11.24
CA ALA A 36 -13.32 5.91 12.06
C ALA A 36 -12.57 5.39 13.29
N ASN A 37 -11.23 5.32 13.24
CA ASN A 37 -10.38 4.89 14.36
C ASN A 37 -10.34 5.88 15.53
N ARG A 38 -10.75 7.14 15.34
CA ARG A 38 -10.80 8.14 16.42
C ARG A 38 -11.95 7.90 17.39
N ALA A 39 -13.02 7.20 16.97
CA ALA A 39 -14.24 7.04 17.76
C ALA A 39 -14.38 5.70 18.50
N GLY A 40 -13.54 4.68 18.25
CA GLY A 40 -13.82 3.39 18.87
C GLY A 40 -12.87 2.23 18.58
N PHE A 41 -11.61 2.37 18.90
CA PHE A 41 -10.64 1.26 18.85
C PHE A 41 -11.09 -0.02 19.58
N LYS A 42 -11.86 0.12 20.68
CA LYS A 42 -12.42 -1.02 21.44
C LYS A 42 -13.59 -1.72 20.74
N GLY A 43 -14.35 -1.02 19.89
CA GLY A 43 -15.46 -1.60 19.12
C GLY A 43 -15.02 -2.38 17.90
N TYR A 44 -13.90 -2.01 17.28
CA TYR A 44 -13.40 -2.60 16.05
C TYR A 44 -12.86 -4.04 16.23
N MET A 45 -12.30 -4.35 17.40
CA MET A 45 -11.83 -5.70 17.75
C MET A 45 -12.98 -6.68 18.01
N LYS A 46 -14.19 -6.18 18.31
CA LYS A 46 -15.35 -6.99 18.74
C LYS A 46 -16.33 -7.30 17.60
N SER A 47 -16.29 -6.53 16.51
CA SER A 47 -17.17 -6.72 15.35
C SER A 47 -16.51 -7.67 14.36
N GLY A 48 -16.73 -8.94 14.55
CA GLY A 48 -16.39 -10.09 13.74
C GLY A 48 -15.60 -9.92 12.43
N LYS A 49 -14.74 -10.86 12.19
CA LYS A 49 -13.84 -11.00 11.04
C LYS A 49 -14.50 -10.75 9.66
N ASP A 50 -15.79 -11.03 9.51
CA ASP A 50 -16.52 -10.89 8.25
C ASP A 50 -16.86 -9.44 7.89
N ALA A 51 -17.00 -8.57 8.88
CA ALA A 51 -17.24 -7.15 8.67
C ALA A 51 -15.97 -6.39 8.22
N MET A 52 -14.77 -6.89 8.51
CA MET A 52 -13.49 -6.29 8.11
C MET A 52 -13.15 -6.52 6.64
N LEU A 53 -13.69 -7.58 6.02
CA LEU A 53 -13.27 -8.03 4.69
C LEU A 53 -13.82 -7.21 3.54
N SER A 54 -14.87 -6.40 3.76
CA SER A 54 -15.56 -5.66 2.70
C SER A 54 -15.92 -4.22 3.06
N LYS A 55 -15.61 -3.75 4.28
CA LYS A 55 -16.00 -2.41 4.71
C LYS A 55 -15.02 -1.35 4.24
N ARG A 56 -15.60 -0.30 3.67
CA ARG A 56 -14.97 1.00 3.50
C ARG A 56 -14.91 1.68 4.87
N THR A 57 -13.90 2.50 5.05
CA THR A 57 -13.81 3.44 6.18
C THR A 57 -13.72 4.85 5.63
N GLU A 58 -14.00 5.84 6.44
CA GLU A 58 -13.73 7.22 6.08
C GLU A 58 -12.25 7.52 6.33
N ILE A 59 -11.60 8.11 5.34
CA ILE A 59 -10.22 8.60 5.44
C ILE A 59 -10.20 10.13 5.36
N GLU A 60 -9.20 10.75 5.99
CA GLU A 60 -8.95 12.17 5.75
C GLU A 60 -8.66 12.38 4.26
N PRO A 61 -9.19 13.46 3.64
CA PRO A 61 -8.91 13.76 2.24
C PRO A 61 -7.40 13.79 1.99
N PRO A 62 -6.90 13.03 1.01
CA PRO A 62 -5.47 13.00 0.69
C PRO A 62 -4.97 14.42 0.33
N LYS A 63 -3.83 14.82 0.89
CA LYS A 63 -3.21 16.10 0.56
C LYS A 63 -2.55 16.10 -0.82
N GLN A 64 -2.12 14.94 -1.29
CA GLN A 64 -1.51 14.70 -2.60
C GLN A 64 -2.53 14.01 -3.51
N ARG A 65 -2.65 14.48 -4.73
CA ARG A 65 -3.54 13.91 -5.75
C ARG A 65 -2.78 12.87 -6.56
N ALA A 66 -3.38 11.71 -6.78
CA ALA A 66 -2.73 10.61 -7.50
C ALA A 66 -2.43 10.95 -8.97
N ASP A 67 -3.24 11.81 -9.61
CA ASP A 67 -3.07 12.22 -11.00
C ASP A 67 -1.85 13.12 -11.26
N GLU A 68 -1.23 13.67 -10.21
CA GLU A 68 0.00 14.47 -10.30
C GLU A 68 1.27 13.61 -10.38
N TYR A 69 1.14 12.29 -10.22
CA TYR A 69 2.27 11.36 -10.19
C TYR A 69 2.22 10.36 -11.34
N ASP A 70 3.40 9.99 -11.82
CA ASP A 70 3.55 8.96 -12.86
C ASP A 70 3.29 7.57 -12.32
N LEU A 71 3.70 7.32 -11.07
CA LEU A 71 3.56 6.05 -10.36
C LEU A 71 3.05 6.27 -8.93
N VAL A 72 2.07 5.48 -8.53
CA VAL A 72 1.60 5.41 -7.14
C VAL A 72 1.96 4.05 -6.55
N ILE A 73 2.79 4.05 -5.51
CA ILE A 73 3.16 2.85 -4.76
C ILE A 73 2.26 2.78 -3.52
N VAL A 74 1.48 1.71 -3.38
CA VAL A 74 0.51 1.59 -2.29
C VAL A 74 0.90 0.50 -1.33
N GLY A 75 1.01 0.85 -0.04
CA GLY A 75 1.40 -0.04 1.05
C GLY A 75 0.29 -0.31 2.05
N THR A 76 0.14 -1.56 2.47
CA THR A 76 -0.86 -1.98 3.45
C THR A 76 -0.34 -3.07 4.38
N PRO A 77 -0.70 -3.06 5.68
CA PRO A 77 -0.61 -4.30 6.45
C PRO A 77 -1.68 -5.29 5.96
N VAL A 78 -1.37 -6.58 6.06
CA VAL A 78 -2.33 -7.64 5.75
C VAL A 78 -3.21 -7.90 6.98
N TRP A 79 -4.51 -7.62 6.86
CA TRP A 79 -5.50 -7.92 7.88
C TRP A 79 -6.51 -8.92 7.32
N ALA A 80 -6.66 -10.06 8.01
CA ALA A 80 -7.55 -11.13 7.57
C ALA A 80 -7.38 -11.50 6.09
N PHE A 81 -6.13 -11.64 5.64
CA PHE A 81 -5.74 -12.00 4.27
C PHE A 81 -6.12 -10.96 3.20
N THR A 82 -6.32 -9.70 3.57
CA THR A 82 -6.62 -8.61 2.62
C THR A 82 -6.01 -7.29 3.09
N MET A 83 -6.14 -6.25 2.25
CA MET A 83 -5.75 -4.89 2.58
C MET A 83 -6.67 -4.29 3.65
N THR A 84 -6.17 -3.26 4.33
CA THR A 84 -6.96 -2.51 5.32
C THR A 84 -8.09 -1.71 4.67
N PRO A 85 -9.17 -1.40 5.43
CA PRO A 85 -10.27 -0.57 4.93
C PRO A 85 -9.81 0.80 4.41
N ALA A 86 -8.85 1.45 5.07
CA ALA A 86 -8.32 2.74 4.64
C ALA A 86 -7.67 2.68 3.25
N VAL A 87 -6.85 1.66 3.00
CA VAL A 87 -6.23 1.44 1.68
C VAL A 87 -7.28 1.09 0.63
N ARG A 88 -8.29 0.31 0.99
CA ARG A 88 -9.41 0.01 0.09
C ARG A 88 -10.14 1.28 -0.35
N THR A 89 -10.51 2.13 0.61
CA THR A 89 -11.18 3.40 0.34
C THR A 89 -10.36 4.27 -0.59
N TYR A 90 -9.06 4.42 -0.31
CA TYR A 90 -8.15 5.19 -1.14
C TYR A 90 -8.09 4.65 -2.59
N LEU A 91 -7.88 3.34 -2.76
CA LEU A 91 -7.80 2.73 -4.09
C LEU A 91 -9.11 2.85 -4.88
N GLU A 92 -10.27 2.79 -4.22
CA GLU A 92 -11.56 3.00 -4.86
C GLU A 92 -11.77 4.46 -5.29
N GLN A 93 -11.41 5.42 -4.44
CA GLN A 93 -11.54 6.84 -4.72
C GLN A 93 -10.59 7.30 -5.82
N GLU A 94 -9.33 6.86 -5.78
CA GLU A 94 -8.27 7.30 -6.69
C GLU A 94 -8.10 6.39 -7.92
N ARG A 95 -8.95 5.39 -8.10
CA ARG A 95 -8.86 4.39 -9.17
C ARG A 95 -8.62 4.97 -10.57
N ASN A 96 -9.34 6.04 -10.90
CA ASN A 96 -9.25 6.68 -12.21
C ASN A 96 -8.08 7.67 -12.31
N ALA A 97 -7.58 8.16 -11.18
CA ALA A 97 -6.46 9.08 -11.11
C ALA A 97 -5.10 8.36 -11.16
N ILE A 98 -5.04 7.14 -10.62
CA ILE A 98 -3.82 6.32 -10.65
C ILE A 98 -3.54 5.87 -12.08
N ARG A 99 -2.40 6.30 -12.63
CA ARG A 99 -1.94 5.91 -13.98
C ARG A 99 -1.25 4.56 -13.94
N LYS A 100 -0.25 4.42 -13.07
CA LYS A 100 0.58 3.23 -12.86
C LYS A 100 0.64 2.90 -11.38
N ALA A 101 0.70 1.62 -11.03
CA ALA A 101 0.68 1.19 -9.65
C ALA A 101 1.78 0.16 -9.35
N ALA A 102 2.34 0.22 -8.15
CA ALA A 102 3.09 -0.85 -7.51
C ALA A 102 2.55 -1.07 -6.10
N PHE A 103 2.69 -2.27 -5.56
CA PHE A 103 2.12 -2.58 -4.24
C PHE A 103 3.16 -3.19 -3.31
N PHE A 104 3.06 -2.85 -2.04
CA PHE A 104 3.76 -3.60 -1.00
C PHE A 104 2.85 -3.92 0.17
N CYS A 105 3.17 -4.98 0.90
CA CYS A 105 2.45 -5.30 2.13
C CYS A 105 3.40 -5.79 3.23
N THR A 106 2.97 -5.58 4.47
CA THR A 106 3.57 -6.18 5.66
C THR A 106 2.59 -7.17 6.27
N MET A 107 3.07 -8.32 6.73
CA MET A 107 2.22 -9.40 7.21
C MET A 107 2.86 -10.15 8.39
N GLY A 108 2.04 -10.82 9.19
CA GLY A 108 2.51 -11.70 10.25
C GLY A 108 3.15 -12.99 9.72
N GLY A 109 2.66 -13.53 8.60
CA GLY A 109 3.21 -14.77 8.04
C GLY A 109 2.66 -15.13 6.66
N SER A 110 1.44 -14.75 6.31
CA SER A 110 0.80 -15.14 5.04
C SER A 110 -0.25 -14.13 4.59
N GLY A 111 -0.75 -14.27 3.36
CA GLY A 111 -1.86 -13.49 2.81
C GLY A 111 -1.46 -12.48 1.74
N ALA A 112 -0.18 -12.34 1.40
CA ALA A 112 0.30 -11.37 0.42
C ALA A 112 -0.39 -11.52 -0.95
N ASN A 113 -0.39 -12.71 -1.53
CA ASN A 113 -0.96 -12.96 -2.86
C ASN A 113 -2.45 -12.57 -2.93
N ARG A 114 -3.23 -12.95 -1.92
CA ARG A 114 -4.65 -12.59 -1.85
C ARG A 114 -4.83 -11.09 -1.68
N THR A 115 -4.00 -10.44 -0.88
CA THR A 115 -4.00 -9.01 -0.68
C THR A 115 -3.71 -8.27 -1.99
N PHE A 116 -2.64 -8.62 -2.70
CA PHE A 116 -2.29 -8.00 -3.98
C PHE A 116 -3.35 -8.21 -5.05
N ASN A 117 -3.93 -9.42 -5.15
CA ASN A 117 -5.04 -9.69 -6.06
C ASN A 117 -6.27 -8.82 -5.75
N THR A 118 -6.55 -8.57 -4.48
CA THR A 118 -7.65 -7.71 -4.08
C THR A 118 -7.34 -6.23 -4.37
N MET A 119 -6.11 -5.77 -4.10
CA MET A 119 -5.65 -4.42 -4.46
C MET A 119 -5.72 -4.19 -5.98
N LYS A 120 -5.23 -5.13 -6.78
CA LYS A 120 -5.31 -5.10 -8.25
C LYS A 120 -6.75 -4.92 -8.74
N ARG A 121 -7.69 -5.72 -8.24
CA ARG A 121 -9.10 -5.63 -8.62
C ARG A 121 -9.73 -4.29 -8.21
N THR A 122 -9.42 -3.82 -7.01
CA THR A 122 -9.95 -2.56 -6.48
C THR A 122 -9.38 -1.36 -7.23
N CYS A 123 -8.08 -1.32 -7.45
CA CYS A 123 -7.39 -0.28 -8.19
C CYS A 123 -7.71 -0.31 -9.71
N GLY A 124 -8.01 -1.49 -10.25
CA GLY A 124 -8.20 -1.68 -11.69
C GLY A 124 -6.91 -1.62 -12.51
N LYS A 125 -5.76 -1.67 -11.86
CA LYS A 125 -4.41 -1.64 -12.47
C LYS A 125 -3.64 -2.91 -12.11
N THR A 126 -2.89 -3.44 -13.07
CA THR A 126 -1.90 -4.48 -12.78
C THR A 126 -0.66 -3.78 -12.20
N PRO A 127 -0.20 -4.18 -10.99
CA PRO A 127 0.99 -3.56 -10.43
C PRO A 127 2.23 -3.93 -11.26
N CYS A 128 3.12 -2.97 -11.48
CA CYS A 128 4.39 -3.19 -12.19
C CYS A 128 5.41 -3.96 -11.33
N ALA A 129 5.28 -3.87 -10.01
CA ALA A 129 6.07 -4.64 -9.04
C ALA A 129 5.29 -4.86 -7.76
N THR A 130 5.66 -5.91 -7.00
CA THR A 130 5.08 -6.20 -5.68
C THR A 130 6.15 -6.59 -4.68
N LEU A 131 6.02 -6.12 -3.42
CA LEU A 131 6.90 -6.46 -2.32
C LEU A 131 6.09 -6.95 -1.11
N ALA A 132 6.33 -8.18 -0.67
CA ALA A 132 5.74 -8.73 0.54
C ALA A 132 6.82 -8.94 1.60
N LEU A 133 6.63 -8.37 2.78
CA LEU A 133 7.56 -8.50 3.91
C LEU A 133 6.82 -9.00 5.14
N SER A 134 7.40 -9.95 5.86
CA SER A 134 6.98 -10.26 7.21
C SER A 134 7.32 -9.12 8.17
N GLU A 135 6.64 -9.06 9.31
CA GLU A 135 6.97 -8.09 10.37
C GLU A 135 8.43 -8.18 10.79
N ARG A 136 9.01 -9.38 10.79
CA ARG A 136 10.41 -9.61 11.12
C ARG A 136 11.33 -9.01 10.05
N GLU A 137 11.03 -9.22 8.77
CA GLU A 137 11.82 -8.68 7.66
C GLU A 137 11.75 -7.17 7.60
N SER A 138 10.57 -6.57 7.86
CA SER A 138 10.41 -5.12 7.90
C SER A 138 11.24 -4.42 9.00
N LYS A 139 11.66 -5.16 10.02
CA LYS A 139 12.51 -4.70 11.13
C LYS A 139 13.96 -5.11 11.00
N SER A 140 14.31 -5.90 9.99
CA SER A 140 15.66 -6.45 9.82
C SER A 140 16.61 -5.44 9.14
N GLU A 141 17.90 -5.63 9.33
CA GLU A 141 18.94 -4.90 8.62
C GLU A 141 18.94 -5.18 7.10
N LYS A 142 18.18 -6.20 6.67
CA LYS A 142 18.03 -6.56 5.25
C LYS A 142 16.93 -5.76 4.54
N LEU A 143 16.21 -4.88 5.24
CA LEU A 143 15.11 -4.09 4.66
C LEU A 143 15.57 -3.35 3.39
N ASP A 144 16.72 -2.68 3.45
CA ASP A 144 17.23 -1.92 2.31
C ASP A 144 17.51 -2.80 1.09
N LYS A 145 17.93 -4.05 1.31
CA LYS A 145 18.12 -5.02 0.21
C LYS A 145 16.79 -5.42 -0.44
N PHE A 146 15.74 -5.67 0.35
CA PHE A 146 14.42 -5.98 -0.19
C PHE A 146 13.83 -4.78 -0.96
N VAL A 147 13.99 -3.59 -0.40
CA VAL A 147 13.54 -2.35 -1.05
C VAL A 147 14.30 -2.09 -2.34
N ALA A 148 15.63 -2.28 -2.37
CA ALA A 148 16.42 -2.13 -3.58
C ALA A 148 15.96 -3.08 -4.70
N GLY A 149 15.68 -4.36 -4.38
CA GLY A 149 15.12 -5.31 -5.33
C GLY A 149 13.77 -4.87 -5.89
N PHE A 150 12.88 -4.38 -5.04
CA PHE A 150 11.57 -3.86 -5.44
C PHE A 150 11.69 -2.64 -6.38
N VAL A 151 12.56 -1.70 -6.05
CA VAL A 151 12.83 -0.52 -6.89
C VAL A 151 13.44 -0.91 -8.23
N GLU A 152 14.33 -1.91 -8.25
CA GLU A 152 14.88 -2.44 -9.50
C GLU A 152 13.81 -3.05 -10.40
N GLU A 153 12.85 -3.79 -9.83
CA GLU A 153 11.69 -4.32 -10.58
C GLU A 153 10.82 -3.20 -11.18
N ILE A 154 10.53 -2.14 -10.40
CA ILE A 154 9.81 -0.96 -10.88
C ILE A 154 10.54 -0.32 -12.07
N ASN A 155 11.85 -0.12 -11.96
CA ASN A 155 12.64 0.50 -13.01
C ASN A 155 12.71 -0.36 -14.28
N LYS A 156 12.84 -1.67 -14.15
CA LYS A 156 12.80 -2.62 -15.28
C LYS A 156 11.46 -2.59 -16.00
N ALA A 157 10.35 -2.63 -15.25
CA ALA A 157 9.02 -2.57 -15.81
C ALA A 157 8.77 -1.23 -16.54
N SER A 158 9.22 -0.12 -15.96
CA SER A 158 9.09 1.21 -16.59
C SER A 158 9.90 1.35 -17.88
N ALA A 159 11.01 0.61 -18.01
CA ALA A 159 11.85 0.62 -19.20
C ALA A 159 11.29 -0.27 -20.34
N GLN A 160 10.56 -1.34 -20.00
CA GLN A 160 10.05 -2.32 -20.97
C GLN A 160 8.69 -1.94 -21.54
N ASP A 161 7.85 -1.25 -20.80
CA ASP A 161 6.52 -0.84 -21.23
C ASP A 161 6.15 0.51 -20.60
N PRO A 162 6.56 1.63 -21.24
CA PRO A 162 6.27 2.96 -20.71
C PRO A 162 4.77 3.28 -20.67
N GLU A 163 3.91 2.53 -21.37
CA GLU A 163 2.46 2.75 -21.38
C GLU A 163 1.67 1.85 -20.40
N ASN A 164 2.21 0.69 -20.00
CA ASN A 164 1.50 -0.32 -19.20
C ASN A 164 2.03 -0.51 -17.76
N CYS A 165 3.03 0.22 -17.38
CA CYS A 165 3.51 0.19 -16.00
C CYS A 165 2.76 1.19 -15.15
#